data_0669e2d1432c3ba9e417389aa41caa0b
#
_entry.id   0669e2d1432c3ba9e417389aa41caa0b
#
_cell.length_a   1.000
_cell.length_b   1.000
_cell.length_c   1.000
_cell.angle_alpha   90.00
_cell.angle_beta   90.00
_cell.angle_gamma   90.00
#
_symmetry.space_group_name_H-M   'P 1'
#
loop_
_entity.id
_entity.type
_entity.pdbx_description
1 polymer ?
#
loop_
_entity_poly.entity_id
_entity_poly.type
_entity_poly.pdbx_seq_one_letter_code
_entity_poly.pdbx_strand_id
1 'polypeptide(L)'
;MFTKWFGKSTKELARPERTPSRPAGGTAWPEDALMAAIAKQKQVDPLVGAKIGGKEVVGRLLSAMKDDKGVHVESLFCALGALAGYACQASLRGQAIVRGVDPNAPFNIVNTADGKTYFFGDPLNGALAEEGLSVWALAAGAARHHGATSLPDINEIFQRTASALGTEQFGVPRAIPGHAAGALPAAYLRSLWPALLPIVKKLAGDPVLWPLTYAFAIQEAMAMAKDTLAPHIALTIAMEAAIPMSKVELSTL
;
A
#
# COMPACT_ATOMS: atom_id res chain seq x y z
N MET A 1 -11.58 4.30 20.93
CA MET A 1 -12.84 4.48 20.19
C MET A 1 -12.90 3.73 18.85
N PHE A 2 -11.81 3.10 18.43
CA PHE A 2 -11.70 2.37 17.14
C PHE A 2 -12.35 0.97 17.12
N THR A 3 -12.51 0.33 18.27
CA THR A 3 -13.05 -1.04 18.40
C THR A 3 -14.54 -1.17 18.08
N LYS A 4 -15.28 -0.08 18.04
CA LYS A 4 -16.73 -0.13 17.72
C LYS A 4 -17.05 -0.09 16.21
N TRP A 5 -16.07 0.26 15.36
CA TRP A 5 -16.31 0.41 13.93
C TRP A 5 -16.15 -0.88 13.13
N PHE A 6 -15.32 -1.80 13.61
CA PHE A 6 -15.08 -3.09 12.94
C PHE A 6 -15.80 -4.29 13.59
N GLY A 7 -16.49 -4.09 14.72
CA GLY A 7 -17.01 -5.18 15.55
C GLY A 7 -18.39 -5.75 15.16
N LYS A 8 -19.06 -5.26 14.11
CA LYS A 8 -20.39 -5.76 13.72
C LYS A 8 -20.43 -6.63 12.46
N SER A 9 -19.34 -6.83 11.76
CA SER A 9 -19.37 -7.51 10.46
C SER A 9 -18.90 -8.97 10.45
N THR A 10 -18.35 -9.50 11.53
CA THR A 10 -17.76 -10.86 11.51
C THR A 10 -18.77 -12.00 11.71
N LYS A 11 -20.02 -11.72 12.04
CA LYS A 11 -21.04 -12.78 12.18
C LYS A 11 -21.95 -12.97 10.96
N GLU A 12 -21.93 -12.05 9.99
CA GLU A 12 -22.81 -12.13 8.81
C GLU A 12 -22.10 -12.64 7.54
N LEU A 13 -20.79 -12.89 7.62
CA LEU A 13 -19.99 -13.43 6.50
C LEU A 13 -19.97 -14.97 6.42
N ALA A 14 -20.71 -15.67 7.25
CA ALA A 14 -20.79 -17.14 7.24
C ALA A 14 -22.09 -17.68 6.64
N ARG A 15 -22.57 -17.09 5.54
CA ARG A 15 -23.47 -17.80 4.63
C ARG A 15 -22.63 -18.24 3.43
N PRO A 16 -22.60 -19.54 3.08
CA PRO A 16 -22.06 -19.93 1.78
C PRO A 16 -22.98 -19.32 0.71
N GLU A 17 -22.56 -18.19 0.14
CA GLU A 17 -23.19 -17.68 -1.06
C GLU A 17 -23.11 -18.80 -2.10
N ARG A 18 -24.30 -19.23 -2.56
CA ARG A 18 -24.43 -20.08 -3.75
C ARG A 18 -23.66 -19.35 -4.87
N THR A 19 -22.57 -19.95 -5.33
CA THR A 19 -21.89 -19.50 -6.52
C THR A 19 -22.95 -19.37 -7.60
N PRO A 20 -23.20 -18.17 -8.15
CA PRO A 20 -24.22 -18.03 -9.18
C PRO A 20 -23.81 -18.90 -10.35
N SER A 21 -24.72 -19.76 -10.83
CA SER A 21 -24.48 -20.63 -11.97
C SER A 21 -24.21 -19.78 -13.22
N ARG A 22 -23.20 -20.17 -14.00
CA ARG A 22 -22.83 -19.52 -15.27
C ARG A 22 -24.06 -19.40 -16.17
N PRO A 23 -24.37 -18.21 -16.72
CA PRO A 23 -25.51 -18.08 -17.63
C PRO A 23 -25.29 -18.98 -18.85
N ALA A 24 -26.32 -19.73 -19.21
CA ALA A 24 -26.34 -20.59 -20.39
C ALA A 24 -26.41 -19.70 -21.65
N GLY A 25 -25.24 -19.26 -22.14
CA GLY A 25 -25.20 -18.38 -23.32
C GLY A 25 -23.93 -17.54 -23.44
N GLY A 26 -22.76 -18.14 -23.26
CA GLY A 26 -21.50 -17.60 -23.80
C GLY A 26 -21.00 -16.19 -23.39
N THR A 27 -21.73 -15.42 -22.62
CA THR A 27 -21.29 -14.13 -22.11
C THR A 27 -20.39 -14.32 -20.88
N ALA A 28 -19.12 -13.93 -21.01
CA ALA A 28 -18.19 -13.89 -19.88
C ALA A 28 -18.78 -13.04 -18.73
N TRP A 29 -18.55 -13.48 -17.49
CA TRP A 29 -18.87 -12.64 -16.32
C TRP A 29 -18.17 -11.27 -16.48
N PRO A 30 -18.72 -10.18 -15.95
CA PRO A 30 -18.07 -8.88 -16.02
C PRO A 30 -16.61 -8.92 -15.56
N GLU A 31 -16.32 -9.77 -14.59
CA GLU A 31 -14.97 -9.99 -14.07
C GLU A 31 -14.05 -10.71 -15.05
N ASP A 32 -14.53 -11.76 -15.72
CA ASP A 32 -13.76 -12.49 -16.74
C ASP A 32 -13.46 -11.58 -17.93
N ALA A 33 -14.42 -10.73 -18.32
CA ALA A 33 -14.24 -9.74 -19.37
C ALA A 33 -13.18 -8.71 -19.01
N LEU A 34 -13.15 -8.24 -17.75
CA LEU A 34 -12.12 -7.33 -17.24
C LEU A 34 -10.75 -7.99 -17.29
N MET A 35 -10.62 -9.23 -16.80
CA MET A 35 -9.34 -9.94 -16.79
C MET A 35 -8.83 -10.22 -18.21
N ALA A 36 -9.71 -10.56 -19.16
CA ALA A 36 -9.37 -10.72 -20.56
C ALA A 36 -8.90 -9.39 -21.19
N ALA A 37 -9.55 -8.27 -20.87
CA ALA A 37 -9.15 -6.95 -21.32
C ALA A 37 -7.77 -6.54 -20.76
N ILE A 38 -7.52 -6.78 -19.47
CA ILE A 38 -6.20 -6.56 -18.84
C ILE A 38 -5.14 -7.41 -19.55
N ALA A 39 -5.39 -8.70 -19.76
CA ALA A 39 -4.44 -9.61 -20.42
C ALA A 39 -4.07 -9.14 -21.83
N LYS A 40 -5.05 -8.68 -22.60
CA LYS A 40 -4.84 -8.11 -23.94
C LYS A 40 -4.01 -6.83 -23.89
N GLN A 41 -4.34 -5.93 -22.96
CA GLN A 41 -3.70 -4.62 -22.88
C GLN A 41 -2.28 -4.68 -22.29
N LYS A 42 -1.93 -5.71 -21.51
CA LYS A 42 -0.57 -5.95 -21.00
C LYS A 42 0.48 -6.07 -22.12
N GLN A 43 0.09 -6.44 -23.33
CA GLN A 43 1.01 -6.50 -24.48
C GLN A 43 1.50 -5.10 -24.90
N VAL A 44 0.72 -4.06 -24.65
CA VAL A 44 1.03 -2.65 -25.02
C VAL A 44 1.46 -1.86 -23.79
N ASP A 45 0.83 -2.11 -22.65
CA ASP A 45 1.13 -1.46 -21.36
C ASP A 45 1.30 -2.53 -20.27
N PRO A 46 2.53 -2.94 -19.97
CA PRO A 46 2.81 -3.93 -18.93
C PRO A 46 2.30 -3.55 -17.53
N LEU A 47 2.09 -2.25 -17.29
CA LEU A 47 1.65 -1.70 -15.99
C LEU A 47 0.11 -1.58 -15.88
N VAL A 48 -0.65 -1.92 -16.92
CA VAL A 48 -2.11 -1.71 -16.94
C VAL A 48 -2.82 -2.36 -15.75
N GLY A 49 -2.42 -3.57 -15.36
CA GLY A 49 -3.00 -4.26 -14.22
C GLY A 49 -2.73 -3.54 -12.89
N ALA A 50 -1.51 -3.02 -12.71
CA ALA A 50 -1.16 -2.21 -11.55
C ALA A 50 -1.93 -0.88 -11.51
N LYS A 51 -2.10 -0.21 -12.66
CA LYS A 51 -2.87 1.04 -12.77
C LYS A 51 -4.35 0.82 -12.42
N ILE A 52 -4.97 -0.23 -12.95
CA ILE A 52 -6.36 -0.60 -12.62
C ILE A 52 -6.47 -0.99 -11.16
N GLY A 53 -5.52 -1.79 -10.66
CA GLY A 53 -5.44 -2.18 -9.25
C GLY A 53 -5.32 -0.98 -8.31
N GLY A 54 -4.55 0.04 -8.69
CA GLY A 54 -4.41 1.28 -7.92
C GLY A 54 -5.75 2.01 -7.76
N LYS A 55 -6.53 2.14 -8.83
CA LYS A 55 -7.87 2.75 -8.80
C LYS A 55 -8.83 1.94 -7.92
N GLU A 56 -8.80 0.62 -8.03
CA GLU A 56 -9.64 -0.26 -7.20
C GLU A 56 -9.27 -0.17 -5.72
N VAL A 57 -7.98 -0.12 -5.39
CA VAL A 57 -7.49 0.09 -4.01
C VAL A 57 -8.02 1.41 -3.46
N VAL A 58 -7.90 2.52 -4.19
CA VAL A 58 -8.43 3.82 -3.75
C VAL A 58 -9.93 3.75 -3.53
N GLY A 59 -10.69 3.21 -4.48
CA GLY A 59 -12.14 3.08 -4.35
C GLY A 59 -12.57 2.32 -3.09
N ARG A 60 -11.88 1.21 -2.78
CA ARG A 60 -12.14 0.44 -1.56
C ARG A 60 -11.76 1.18 -0.30
N LEU A 61 -10.62 1.88 -0.29
CA LEU A 61 -10.21 2.68 0.87
C LEU A 61 -11.17 3.83 1.12
N LEU A 62 -11.60 4.55 0.06
CA LEU A 62 -12.60 5.60 0.19
C LEU A 62 -13.91 5.06 0.78
N SER A 63 -14.35 3.88 0.34
CA SER A 63 -15.58 3.25 0.88
C SER A 63 -15.42 2.79 2.34
N ALA A 64 -14.25 2.23 2.68
CA ALA A 64 -14.00 1.68 4.03
C ALA A 64 -13.68 2.76 5.07
N MET A 65 -13.11 3.91 4.65
CA MET A 65 -12.66 4.98 5.55
C MET A 65 -13.64 6.16 5.62
N LYS A 66 -14.74 6.10 4.88
CA LYS A 66 -15.77 7.14 4.88
C LYS A 66 -16.57 7.11 6.18
N ASP A 67 -16.72 8.29 6.80
CA ASP A 67 -17.65 8.55 7.90
C ASP A 67 -18.69 9.61 7.51
N ASP A 68 -19.43 10.13 8.49
CA ASP A 68 -20.46 11.17 8.28
C ASP A 68 -19.89 12.50 7.77
N LYS A 69 -18.58 12.73 7.93
CA LYS A 69 -17.86 13.94 7.48
C LYS A 69 -17.11 13.72 6.16
N GLY A 70 -17.11 12.48 5.65
CA GLY A 70 -16.37 12.11 4.45
C GLY A 70 -15.16 11.24 4.77
N VAL A 71 -14.08 11.38 3.99
CA VAL A 71 -12.82 10.65 4.19
C VAL A 71 -11.76 11.61 4.71
N HIS A 72 -11.15 11.27 5.84
CA HIS A 72 -10.02 12.01 6.39
C HIS A 72 -8.78 11.79 5.51
N VAL A 73 -8.36 12.84 4.80
CA VAL A 73 -7.39 12.74 3.71
C VAL A 73 -6.00 12.33 4.21
N GLU A 74 -5.55 12.85 5.34
CA GLU A 74 -4.28 12.47 5.97
C GLU A 74 -4.26 10.98 6.36
N SER A 75 -5.38 10.46 6.85
CA SER A 75 -5.54 9.03 7.15
C SER A 75 -5.47 8.18 5.89
N LEU A 76 -6.03 8.64 4.79
CA LEU A 76 -5.95 7.94 3.49
C LEU A 76 -4.50 7.84 3.01
N PHE A 77 -3.73 8.94 3.04
CA PHE A 77 -2.32 8.91 2.62
C PHE A 77 -1.44 8.10 3.57
N CYS A 78 -1.69 8.14 4.88
CA CYS A 78 -1.03 7.30 5.86
C CYS A 78 -1.28 5.80 5.57
N ALA A 79 -2.54 5.42 5.33
CA ALA A 79 -2.92 4.06 4.98
C ALA A 79 -2.28 3.60 3.66
N LEU A 80 -2.35 4.42 2.60
CA LEU A 80 -1.74 4.12 1.31
C LEU A 80 -0.22 3.98 1.42
N GLY A 81 0.44 4.86 2.17
CA GLY A 81 1.88 4.77 2.43
C GLY A 81 2.24 3.47 3.15
N ALA A 82 1.54 3.14 4.23
CA ALA A 82 1.77 1.92 5.00
C ALA A 82 1.64 0.65 4.12
N LEU A 83 0.58 0.60 3.31
CA LEU A 83 0.33 -0.49 2.37
C LEU A 83 1.40 -0.56 1.27
N ALA A 84 1.81 0.59 0.71
CA ALA A 84 2.85 0.67 -0.32
C ALA A 84 4.21 0.18 0.20
N GLY A 85 4.60 0.62 1.40
CA GLY A 85 5.83 0.17 2.03
C GLY A 85 5.85 -1.33 2.26
N TYR A 86 4.81 -1.87 2.86
CA TYR A 86 4.72 -3.32 3.08
C TYR A 86 4.61 -4.12 1.78
N ALA A 87 4.00 -3.56 0.74
CA ALA A 87 3.94 -4.19 -0.58
C ALA A 87 5.32 -4.41 -1.20
N CYS A 88 6.32 -3.56 -0.91
CA CYS A 88 7.70 -3.77 -1.35
C CYS A 88 8.28 -5.05 -0.75
N GLN A 89 8.10 -5.26 0.55
CA GLN A 89 8.54 -6.47 1.23
C GLN A 89 7.78 -7.70 0.73
N ALA A 90 6.44 -7.63 0.66
CA ALA A 90 5.60 -8.72 0.18
C ALA A 90 5.90 -9.11 -1.28
N SER A 91 6.23 -8.13 -2.12
CA SER A 91 6.67 -8.32 -3.50
C SER A 91 7.93 -9.16 -3.59
N LEU A 92 8.97 -8.81 -2.83
CA LEU A 92 10.23 -9.54 -2.81
C LEU A 92 10.05 -10.98 -2.31
N ARG A 93 9.25 -11.17 -1.26
CA ARG A 93 8.88 -12.53 -0.80
C ARG A 93 8.12 -13.30 -1.88
N GLY A 94 7.16 -12.65 -2.54
CA GLY A 94 6.41 -13.27 -3.64
C GLY A 94 7.30 -13.68 -4.80
N GLN A 95 8.27 -12.85 -5.17
CA GLN A 95 9.26 -13.17 -6.22
C GLN A 95 10.17 -14.32 -5.80
N ALA A 96 10.62 -14.37 -4.54
CA ALA A 96 11.42 -15.47 -4.02
C ALA A 96 10.65 -16.80 -4.08
N ILE A 97 9.38 -16.81 -3.66
CA ILE A 97 8.50 -17.98 -3.74
C ILE A 97 8.35 -18.46 -5.20
N VAL A 98 8.11 -17.54 -6.14
CA VAL A 98 7.98 -17.89 -7.58
C VAL A 98 9.26 -18.52 -8.12
N ARG A 99 10.43 -18.11 -7.61
CA ARG A 99 11.75 -18.67 -7.98
C ARG A 99 12.10 -19.96 -7.22
N GLY A 100 11.28 -20.39 -6.27
CA GLY A 100 11.53 -21.58 -5.46
C GLY A 100 12.63 -21.41 -4.42
N VAL A 101 12.91 -20.17 -3.99
CA VAL A 101 13.91 -19.87 -2.94
C VAL A 101 13.22 -19.39 -1.65
N ASP A 102 13.98 -19.37 -0.55
CA ASP A 102 13.48 -18.89 0.74
C ASP A 102 12.88 -17.47 0.59
N PRO A 103 11.63 -17.25 1.02
CA PRO A 103 11.00 -15.95 1.00
C PRO A 103 11.77 -14.83 1.71
N ASN A 104 12.62 -15.18 2.64
CA ASN A 104 13.44 -14.23 3.39
C ASN A 104 14.85 -14.02 2.79
N ALA A 105 15.25 -14.79 1.79
CA ALA A 105 16.55 -14.65 1.14
C ALA A 105 16.88 -13.23 0.63
N PRO A 106 15.91 -12.40 0.18
CA PRO A 106 16.19 -11.04 -0.27
C PRO A 106 16.55 -10.06 0.86
N PHE A 107 16.44 -10.43 2.13
CA PHE A 107 16.53 -9.50 3.26
C PHE A 107 17.70 -9.74 4.18
N ASN A 108 18.22 -8.65 4.72
CA ASN A 108 18.99 -8.64 5.95
C ASN A 108 18.00 -8.53 7.12
N ILE A 109 18.00 -9.56 7.99
CA ILE A 109 17.04 -9.66 9.10
C ILE A 109 17.69 -9.12 10.37
N VAL A 110 17.01 -8.21 11.04
CA VAL A 110 17.43 -7.62 12.32
C VAL A 110 16.41 -7.99 13.39
N ASN A 111 16.87 -8.70 14.43
CA ASN A 111 16.05 -9.00 15.61
C ASN A 111 16.46 -8.06 16.73
N THR A 112 15.49 -7.42 17.36
CA THR A 112 15.72 -6.50 18.49
C THR A 112 15.50 -7.22 19.83
N ALA A 113 16.01 -6.62 20.90
CA ALA A 113 15.93 -7.21 22.25
C ALA A 113 14.48 -7.35 22.77
N ASP A 114 13.54 -6.56 22.23
CA ASP A 114 12.11 -6.65 22.51
C ASP A 114 11.38 -7.75 21.71
N GLY A 115 12.13 -8.58 20.98
CA GLY A 115 11.63 -9.74 20.24
C GLY A 115 11.02 -9.40 18.88
N LYS A 116 11.12 -8.16 18.41
CA LYS A 116 10.63 -7.77 17.09
C LYS A 116 11.64 -8.07 15.99
N THR A 117 11.13 -8.39 14.82
CA THR A 117 11.92 -8.68 13.62
C THR A 117 11.71 -7.59 12.58
N TYR A 118 12.81 -7.13 11.98
CA TYR A 118 12.80 -6.11 10.93
C TYR A 118 13.60 -6.58 9.71
N PHE A 119 13.18 -6.12 8.53
CA PHE A 119 13.72 -6.52 7.24
C PHE A 119 14.36 -5.32 6.53
N PHE A 120 15.59 -5.51 6.05
CA PHE A 120 16.39 -4.51 5.35
C PHE A 120 17.01 -5.12 4.09
N GLY A 121 17.62 -4.30 3.27
CA GLY A 121 18.39 -4.72 2.10
C GLY A 121 18.17 -3.82 0.90
N ASP A 122 19.16 -3.80 0.00
CA ASP A 122 19.14 -2.99 -1.21
C ASP A 122 17.92 -3.28 -2.11
N PRO A 123 17.50 -4.55 -2.32
CA PRO A 123 16.31 -4.82 -3.12
C PRO A 123 15.04 -4.17 -2.55
N LEU A 124 14.94 -4.09 -1.22
CA LEU A 124 13.80 -3.46 -0.56
C LEU A 124 13.84 -1.94 -0.70
N ASN A 125 15.01 -1.34 -0.54
CA ASN A 125 15.21 0.09 -0.75
C ASN A 125 15.01 0.46 -2.23
N GLY A 126 15.48 -0.39 -3.16
CA GLY A 126 15.26 -0.23 -4.60
C GLY A 126 13.78 -0.09 -4.95
N ALA A 127 12.97 -1.09 -4.57
CA ALA A 127 11.53 -1.09 -4.83
C ALA A 127 10.80 0.08 -4.15
N LEU A 128 11.28 0.50 -2.97
CA LEU A 128 10.66 1.58 -2.20
C LEU A 128 11.03 2.96 -2.75
N ALA A 129 12.34 3.20 -3.09
CA ALA A 129 12.81 4.56 -3.31
C ALA A 129 13.91 4.74 -4.35
N GLU A 130 14.82 3.77 -4.55
CA GLU A 130 16.08 4.00 -5.26
C GLU A 130 15.99 3.65 -6.76
N GLU A 131 15.03 2.79 -7.15
CA GLU A 131 14.82 2.47 -8.56
C GLU A 131 13.99 3.54 -9.27
N GLY A 132 14.20 3.66 -10.60
CA GLY A 132 13.44 4.60 -11.44
C GLY A 132 11.94 4.34 -11.47
N LEU A 133 11.51 3.09 -11.25
CA LEU A 133 10.13 2.68 -11.03
C LEU A 133 9.98 2.20 -9.57
N SER A 134 9.94 3.11 -8.63
CA SER A 134 9.75 2.87 -7.20
C SER A 134 8.50 3.56 -6.67
N VAL A 135 8.09 3.21 -5.47
CA VAL A 135 6.98 3.91 -4.78
C VAL A 135 7.26 5.41 -4.68
N TRP A 136 8.48 5.77 -4.26
CA TRP A 136 8.92 7.15 -4.17
C TRP A 136 8.89 7.87 -5.53
N ALA A 137 9.50 7.29 -6.55
CA ALA A 137 9.61 7.94 -7.86
C ALA A 137 8.23 8.29 -8.44
N LEU A 138 7.27 7.35 -8.36
CA LEU A 138 5.92 7.56 -8.83
C LEU A 138 5.13 8.57 -7.98
N ALA A 139 5.22 8.47 -6.64
CA ALA A 139 4.51 9.38 -5.74
C ALA A 139 5.10 10.81 -5.80
N ALA A 140 6.42 10.96 -5.85
CA ALA A 140 7.10 12.25 -6.00
C ALA A 140 6.81 12.89 -7.37
N GLY A 141 6.76 12.08 -8.43
CA GLY A 141 6.34 12.52 -9.76
C GLY A 141 4.93 13.09 -9.75
N ALA A 142 3.99 12.42 -9.10
CA ALA A 142 2.62 12.92 -8.95
C ALA A 142 2.56 14.20 -8.12
N ALA A 143 3.29 14.28 -7.00
CA ALA A 143 3.35 15.49 -6.18
C ALA A 143 3.84 16.70 -6.98
N ARG A 144 4.91 16.54 -7.77
CA ARG A 144 5.42 17.60 -8.66
C ARG A 144 4.39 17.97 -9.74
N HIS A 145 3.76 16.98 -10.36
CA HIS A 145 2.72 17.21 -11.37
C HIS A 145 1.56 18.04 -10.82
N HIS A 146 1.22 17.86 -9.55
CA HIS A 146 0.17 18.63 -8.87
C HIS A 146 0.69 19.88 -8.15
N GLY A 147 1.90 20.34 -8.45
CA GLY A 147 2.40 21.65 -8.02
C GLY A 147 3.27 21.66 -6.76
N ALA A 148 3.75 20.50 -6.29
CA ALA A 148 4.74 20.50 -5.21
C ALA A 148 6.07 21.12 -5.68
N THR A 149 6.48 22.22 -5.06
CA THR A 149 7.74 22.91 -5.31
C THR A 149 8.91 22.35 -4.49
N SER A 150 8.61 21.68 -3.38
CA SER A 150 9.56 20.99 -2.51
C SER A 150 9.08 19.57 -2.22
N LEU A 151 10.00 18.68 -1.96
CA LEU A 151 9.73 17.29 -1.58
C LEU A 151 10.35 17.04 -0.19
N PRO A 152 9.83 16.07 0.59
CA PRO A 152 10.45 15.67 1.84
C PRO A 152 11.84 15.08 1.58
N ASP A 153 12.75 15.26 2.53
CA ASP A 153 14.04 14.58 2.54
C ASP A 153 13.83 13.10 2.91
N ILE A 154 13.83 12.26 1.90
CA ILE A 154 13.61 10.82 2.07
C ILE A 154 14.75 10.16 2.86
N ASN A 155 16.00 10.66 2.74
CA ASN A 155 17.14 10.12 3.46
C ASN A 155 17.00 10.37 4.97
N GLU A 156 16.48 11.53 5.36
CA GLU A 156 16.17 11.84 6.75
C GLU A 156 15.13 10.88 7.31
N ILE A 157 14.09 10.54 6.54
CA ILE A 157 13.06 9.58 6.97
C ILE A 157 13.68 8.17 7.14
N PHE A 158 14.54 7.73 6.22
CA PHE A 158 15.27 6.46 6.34
C PHE A 158 16.16 6.42 7.58
N GLN A 159 16.97 7.46 7.82
CA GLN A 159 17.86 7.55 8.97
C GLN A 159 17.09 7.52 10.30
N ARG A 160 16.01 8.27 10.40
CA ARG A 160 15.17 8.30 11.58
C ARG A 160 14.47 6.96 11.81
N THR A 161 13.98 6.30 10.76
CA THR A 161 13.41 4.96 10.85
C THR A 161 14.43 3.96 11.39
N ALA A 162 15.66 3.99 10.87
CA ALA A 162 16.73 3.10 11.34
C ALA A 162 17.11 3.39 12.81
N SER A 163 17.19 4.66 13.20
CA SER A 163 17.53 5.06 14.57
C SER A 163 16.44 4.72 15.60
N ALA A 164 15.20 4.56 15.15
CA ALA A 164 14.06 4.24 16.02
C ALA A 164 13.85 2.72 16.23
N LEU A 165 14.65 1.87 15.62
CA LEU A 165 14.51 0.40 15.73
C LEU A 165 14.50 -0.06 17.19
N GLY A 166 13.56 -0.94 17.53
CA GLY A 166 13.41 -1.49 18.88
C GLY A 166 12.91 -0.50 19.92
N THR A 167 12.46 0.70 19.51
CA THR A 167 11.88 1.70 20.40
C THR A 167 10.39 1.90 20.13
N GLU A 168 9.68 2.55 21.05
CA GLU A 168 8.26 2.92 20.88
C GLU A 168 8.04 3.96 19.76
N GLN A 169 9.11 4.65 19.36
CA GLN A 169 9.04 5.66 18.29
C GLN A 169 9.09 5.04 16.88
N PHE A 170 9.39 3.75 16.76
CA PHE A 170 9.42 3.10 15.44
C PHE A 170 8.05 3.10 14.78
N GLY A 171 8.00 3.62 13.56
CA GLY A 171 6.76 3.72 12.79
C GLY A 171 5.79 4.81 13.24
N VAL A 172 6.22 5.68 14.16
CA VAL A 172 5.49 6.91 14.51
C VAL A 172 5.91 8.01 13.51
N PRO A 173 4.98 8.49 12.66
CA PRO A 173 5.28 9.57 11.72
C PRO A 173 5.69 10.87 12.43
N ARG A 174 6.57 11.65 11.80
CA ARG A 174 6.85 13.01 12.28
C ARG A 174 5.57 13.84 12.22
N ALA A 175 5.30 14.56 13.30
CA ALA A 175 4.16 15.47 13.36
C ALA A 175 4.32 16.62 12.34
N ILE A 176 3.33 16.78 11.48
CA ILE A 176 3.18 17.94 10.62
C ILE A 176 2.08 18.79 11.24
N PRO A 177 2.35 20.06 11.64
CA PRO A 177 1.34 20.89 12.28
C PRO A 177 0.05 20.98 11.48
N GLY A 178 -1.07 20.63 12.09
CA GLY A 178 -2.39 20.62 11.44
C GLY A 178 -2.71 19.40 10.59
N HIS A 179 -1.77 18.45 10.42
CA HIS A 179 -1.93 17.30 9.52
C HIS A 179 -1.54 15.99 10.23
N ALA A 180 -2.43 15.47 11.04
CA ALA A 180 -2.24 14.19 11.71
C ALA A 180 -3.21 13.14 11.18
N ALA A 181 -2.73 11.94 10.87
CA ALA A 181 -3.60 10.81 10.57
C ALA A 181 -4.36 10.34 11.83
N GLY A 182 -5.55 9.78 11.65
CA GLY A 182 -6.39 9.32 12.76
C GLY A 182 -5.88 8.08 13.48
N ALA A 183 -4.87 7.38 12.92
CA ALA A 183 -4.21 6.23 13.54
C ALA A 183 -2.77 6.10 13.02
N LEU A 184 -1.97 5.25 13.71
CA LEU A 184 -0.61 4.93 13.29
C LEU A 184 -0.61 4.06 12.01
N PRO A 185 0.46 4.13 11.18
CA PRO A 185 0.62 3.34 9.98
C PRO A 185 0.42 1.83 10.19
N ALA A 186 0.94 1.28 11.28
CA ALA A 186 0.81 -0.12 11.65
C ALA A 186 -0.65 -0.56 11.83
N ALA A 187 -1.50 0.30 12.37
CA ALA A 187 -2.93 0.00 12.55
C ALA A 187 -3.65 -0.09 11.20
N TYR A 188 -3.36 0.81 10.27
CA TYR A 188 -3.91 0.74 8.91
C TYR A 188 -3.40 -0.50 8.17
N LEU A 189 -2.10 -0.78 8.25
CA LEU A 189 -1.51 -1.94 7.61
C LEU A 189 -2.17 -3.23 8.08
N ARG A 190 -2.28 -3.43 9.38
CA ARG A 190 -2.88 -4.63 9.98
C ARG A 190 -4.33 -4.83 9.54
N SER A 191 -5.12 -3.76 9.52
CA SER A 191 -6.56 -3.85 9.24
C SER A 191 -6.87 -3.98 7.74
N LEU A 192 -6.06 -3.38 6.85
CA LEU A 192 -6.42 -3.24 5.43
C LEU A 192 -5.68 -4.23 4.52
N TRP A 193 -4.45 -4.62 4.88
CA TRP A 193 -3.63 -5.49 4.04
C TRP A 193 -4.29 -6.83 3.69
N PRO A 194 -4.88 -7.58 4.66
CA PRO A 194 -5.48 -8.88 4.34
C PRO A 194 -6.62 -8.81 3.32
N ALA A 195 -7.38 -7.72 3.34
CA ALA A 195 -8.51 -7.53 2.43
C ALA A 195 -8.08 -7.04 1.02
N LEU A 196 -6.97 -6.28 0.94
CA LEU A 196 -6.52 -5.67 -0.32
C LEU A 196 -5.56 -6.55 -1.10
N LEU A 197 -4.73 -7.36 -0.44
CA LEU A 197 -3.75 -8.21 -1.10
C LEU A 197 -4.36 -9.15 -2.16
N PRO A 198 -5.48 -9.85 -1.94
CA PRO A 198 -6.10 -10.70 -2.95
C PRO A 198 -6.46 -9.94 -4.23
N ILE A 199 -6.90 -8.70 -4.10
CA ILE A 199 -7.30 -7.83 -5.21
C ILE A 199 -6.07 -7.40 -6.01
N VAL A 200 -5.01 -6.99 -5.30
CA VAL A 200 -3.74 -6.61 -5.93
C VAL A 200 -3.13 -7.80 -6.67
N LYS A 201 -3.09 -8.98 -6.05
CA LYS A 201 -2.64 -10.22 -6.69
C LYS A 201 -3.43 -10.54 -7.97
N LYS A 202 -4.74 -10.35 -7.94
CA LYS A 202 -5.62 -10.62 -9.08
C LYS A 202 -5.37 -9.65 -10.23
N LEU A 203 -5.35 -8.35 -9.98
CA LEU A 203 -5.29 -7.33 -11.03
C LEU A 203 -3.88 -7.11 -11.56
N ALA A 204 -2.91 -6.96 -10.68
CA ALA A 204 -1.50 -6.79 -11.05
C ALA A 204 -0.87 -8.11 -11.52
N GLY A 205 -1.19 -9.22 -10.86
CA GLY A 205 -0.66 -10.55 -11.14
C GLY A 205 0.75 -10.72 -10.60
N ASP A 206 1.76 -10.29 -11.36
CA ASP A 206 3.17 -10.41 -11.00
C ASP A 206 3.49 -9.69 -9.67
N PRO A 207 4.17 -10.36 -8.72
CA PRO A 207 4.61 -9.74 -7.47
C PRO A 207 5.41 -8.44 -7.65
N VAL A 208 6.22 -8.32 -8.70
CA VAL A 208 6.99 -7.10 -9.04
C VAL A 208 6.08 -5.87 -9.14
N LEU A 209 4.84 -6.04 -9.55
CA LEU A 209 3.90 -4.95 -9.77
C LEU A 209 3.11 -4.54 -8.51
N TRP A 210 3.20 -5.29 -7.39
CA TRP A 210 2.40 -4.96 -6.21
C TRP A 210 2.76 -3.61 -5.57
N PRO A 211 4.05 -3.24 -5.38
CA PRO A 211 4.40 -1.91 -4.91
C PRO A 211 3.89 -0.80 -5.85
N LEU A 212 4.02 -1.02 -7.16
CA LEU A 212 3.58 -0.05 -8.17
C LEU A 212 2.06 0.15 -8.14
N THR A 213 1.29 -0.90 -7.81
CA THR A 213 -0.16 -0.78 -7.63
C THR A 213 -0.52 0.23 -6.55
N TYR A 214 0.15 0.18 -5.40
CA TYR A 214 -0.05 1.16 -4.33
C TYR A 214 0.54 2.53 -4.67
N ALA A 215 1.63 2.59 -5.42
CA ALA A 215 2.17 3.86 -5.91
C ALA A 215 1.18 4.55 -6.87
N PHE A 216 0.53 3.81 -7.77
CA PHE A 216 -0.56 4.34 -8.60
C PHE A 216 -1.79 4.73 -7.77
N ALA A 217 -2.09 4.00 -6.69
CA ALA A 217 -3.14 4.41 -5.76
C ALA A 217 -2.81 5.75 -5.07
N ILE A 218 -1.55 5.98 -4.68
CA ILE A 218 -1.11 7.27 -4.13
C ILE A 218 -1.27 8.37 -5.18
N GLN A 219 -0.90 8.15 -6.45
CA GLN A 219 -1.09 9.11 -7.53
C GLN A 219 -2.57 9.47 -7.73
N GLU A 220 -3.45 8.46 -7.78
CA GLU A 220 -4.89 8.65 -7.93
C GLU A 220 -5.47 9.46 -6.74
N ALA A 221 -5.09 9.12 -5.52
CA ALA A 221 -5.49 9.85 -4.32
C ALA A 221 -4.99 11.30 -4.34
N MET A 222 -3.76 11.57 -4.81
CA MET A 222 -3.24 12.93 -4.95
C MET A 222 -4.04 13.74 -5.98
N ALA A 223 -4.40 13.14 -7.12
CA ALA A 223 -5.21 13.80 -8.14
C ALA A 223 -6.60 14.20 -7.58
N MET A 224 -7.18 13.35 -6.73
CA MET A 224 -8.48 13.61 -6.09
C MET A 224 -8.39 14.66 -4.97
N ALA A 225 -7.30 14.65 -4.21
CA ALA A 225 -7.15 15.45 -2.98
C ALA A 225 -6.38 16.78 -3.18
N LYS A 226 -5.90 17.09 -4.38
CA LYS A 226 -4.99 18.22 -4.66
C LYS A 226 -5.50 19.59 -4.20
N ASP A 227 -6.81 19.76 -4.14
CA ASP A 227 -7.45 21.02 -3.72
C ASP A 227 -7.79 21.02 -2.22
N THR A 228 -7.59 19.88 -1.52
CA THR A 228 -7.88 19.70 -0.09
C THR A 228 -6.59 19.59 0.74
N LEU A 229 -5.58 18.90 0.24
CA LEU A 229 -4.30 18.69 0.92
C LEU A 229 -3.15 18.99 -0.04
N ALA A 230 -2.23 19.86 0.38
CA ALA A 230 -1.07 20.21 -0.43
C ALA A 230 -0.27 18.94 -0.82
N PRO A 231 0.10 18.76 -2.11
CA PRO A 231 0.71 17.52 -2.59
C PRO A 231 2.03 17.14 -1.89
N HIS A 232 2.82 18.12 -1.45
CA HIS A 232 4.05 17.85 -0.68
C HIS A 232 3.75 17.30 0.71
N ILE A 233 2.65 17.71 1.36
CA ILE A 233 2.19 17.18 2.65
C ILE A 233 1.67 15.77 2.45
N ALA A 234 0.84 15.54 1.44
CA ALA A 234 0.34 14.20 1.08
C ALA A 234 1.48 13.21 0.86
N LEU A 235 2.50 13.61 0.10
CA LEU A 235 3.71 12.81 -0.14
C LEU A 235 4.47 12.55 1.15
N THR A 236 4.66 13.57 2.00
CA THR A 236 5.36 13.43 3.28
C THR A 236 4.66 12.40 4.16
N ILE A 237 3.35 12.52 4.35
CA ILE A 237 2.55 11.57 5.14
C ILE A 237 2.69 10.15 4.58
N ALA A 238 2.60 9.99 3.26
CA ALA A 238 2.72 8.68 2.63
C ALA A 238 4.11 8.06 2.86
N MET A 239 5.20 8.83 2.72
CA MET A 239 6.56 8.29 2.89
C MET A 239 6.93 8.06 4.36
N GLU A 240 6.45 8.90 5.28
CA GLU A 240 6.57 8.70 6.73
C GLU A 240 5.93 7.38 7.18
N ALA A 241 4.89 6.92 6.49
CA ALA A 241 4.26 5.64 6.74
C ALA A 241 4.94 4.49 5.95
N ALA A 242 5.34 4.71 4.70
CA ALA A 242 5.84 3.67 3.81
C ALA A 242 7.20 3.13 4.27
N ILE A 243 8.13 4.01 4.62
CA ILE A 243 9.50 3.61 4.94
C ILE A 243 9.53 2.67 6.16
N PRO A 244 8.97 3.00 7.33
CA PRO A 244 8.96 2.07 8.46
C PRO A 244 8.11 0.82 8.19
N MET A 245 6.95 0.93 7.54
CA MET A 245 6.09 -0.23 7.27
C MET A 245 6.68 -1.18 6.23
N SER A 246 7.66 -0.78 5.45
CA SER A 246 8.42 -1.70 4.60
C SER A 246 9.33 -2.64 5.40
N LYS A 247 9.62 -2.34 6.67
CA LYS A 247 10.60 -3.07 7.50
C LYS A 247 9.97 -4.03 8.51
N VAL A 248 8.65 -3.97 8.74
CA VAL A 248 7.99 -4.71 9.82
C VAL A 248 7.64 -6.16 9.48
N GLU A 249 7.60 -7.01 10.50
CA GLU A 249 6.92 -8.30 10.40
C GLU A 249 5.43 -8.11 10.73
N LEU A 250 4.56 -8.40 9.77
CA LEU A 250 3.11 -8.15 9.90
C LEU A 250 2.46 -8.95 11.05
N SER A 251 2.95 -10.15 11.29
CA SER A 251 2.43 -11.03 12.35
C SER A 251 2.74 -10.54 13.76
N THR A 252 3.68 -9.60 13.91
CA THR A 252 4.10 -9.04 15.20
C THR A 252 3.56 -7.62 15.46
N LEU A 253 2.77 -7.06 14.54
CA LEU A 253 2.17 -5.74 14.66
C LEU A 253 0.96 -5.67 15.61
#